data_a328b18dd3bbe8cf1898670430682149
#
_entry.id   a328b18dd3bbe8cf1898670430682149
#
_cell.length_a   1.000
_cell.length_b   1.000
_cell.length_c   1.000
_cell.angle_alpha   90.00
_cell.angle_beta   90.00
_cell.angle_gamma   90.00
#
_symmetry.space_group_name_H-M   'P 1'
#
loop_
_entity.id
_entity.type
_entity.pdbx_description
1 polymer ?
#
loop_
_entity_poly.entity_id
_entity_poly.type
_entity_poly.pdbx_seq_one_letter_code
_entity_poly.pdbx_strand_id
1 'polypeptide(L)'
;MKVYEAVLEQLWGAGVTHFSGMVGSTSAPYASALAAQNRARYVGIRHEQVGASILDATARLSGRPGVLMVHGGSGLLAASLGVAAAALDGTPMVVLSATQERKAMENGWWQTLDVQKPVADFVKFQTRVERPDQAVAAVRDALRESVSGKPGVAQIDVPIDVSNEELGADDMPTPVTAAAPLIRSFPDPQLVAKAAALLRQAERPVLLIGGGAHYSGAGEVLMRLVETMHMPVVNSPTSRGVVPETHPMVLGCAGIIGYEPVGAAIEEADLVLAIGSRLSDIQTSRGDLLPKDAPIIQVDIEPAGIGREYPVKIGIVADAQGFADALVMALAAEPPEVPDSRREWTASLAERYATWRDAWIAAAPDDGQVQPQEVVATLLEQPPETIFTHGAGDHGFYGFMVPVDPPGAHLVSTRLGAMGCALGLAMGAKWERPNQPVITCIGDGDLMLQLGDLETMARERLPAVLVVFNNFRLGSQRKRVEAYGPVIGVDHGNPDFAKLAELFDFRGYRVDRPGTFAEVMKDALASGEPAVIDVIVDPDARPPRIAMSREAR
;
A
#
# COMPACT_ATOMS: atom_id res chain seq x y z
N MET A 1 -26.99 -1.70 -27.80
CA MET A 1 -25.95 -2.06 -26.79
C MET A 1 -26.60 -2.03 -25.42
N LYS A 2 -26.40 -3.07 -24.63
CA LYS A 2 -26.88 -3.09 -23.24
C LYS A 2 -26.03 -2.18 -22.36
N VAL A 3 -26.60 -1.68 -21.25
CA VAL A 3 -25.87 -0.81 -20.31
C VAL A 3 -24.61 -1.48 -19.76
N TYR A 4 -24.67 -2.78 -19.39
CA TYR A 4 -23.48 -3.48 -18.90
C TYR A 4 -22.35 -3.55 -19.95
N GLU A 5 -22.68 -3.66 -21.24
CA GLU A 5 -21.69 -3.64 -22.33
C GLU A 5 -21.08 -2.24 -22.46
N ALA A 6 -21.92 -1.20 -22.39
CA ALA A 6 -21.45 0.19 -22.47
C ALA A 6 -20.54 0.57 -21.30
N VAL A 7 -20.84 0.13 -20.08
CA VAL A 7 -19.98 0.32 -18.91
C VAL A 7 -18.60 -0.31 -19.15
N LEU A 8 -18.55 -1.56 -19.65
CA LEU A 8 -17.29 -2.22 -19.97
C LEU A 8 -16.55 -1.55 -21.12
N GLU A 9 -17.25 -1.17 -22.20
CA GLU A 9 -16.63 -0.44 -23.33
C GLU A 9 -15.99 0.88 -22.87
N GLN A 10 -16.66 1.61 -21.97
CA GLN A 10 -16.12 2.85 -21.41
C GLN A 10 -14.89 2.59 -20.54
N LEU A 11 -14.89 1.52 -19.71
CA LEU A 11 -13.75 1.13 -18.90
C LEU A 11 -12.56 0.70 -19.79
N TRP A 12 -12.78 -0.13 -20.79
CA TRP A 12 -11.74 -0.56 -21.74
C TRP A 12 -11.20 0.61 -22.58
N GLY A 13 -12.08 1.49 -23.04
CA GLY A 13 -11.69 2.71 -23.76
C GLY A 13 -10.79 3.63 -22.94
N ALA A 14 -10.92 3.59 -21.61
CA ALA A 14 -10.07 4.29 -20.67
C ALA A 14 -8.76 3.51 -20.30
N GLY A 15 -8.53 2.34 -20.89
CA GLY A 15 -7.32 1.54 -20.66
C GLY A 15 -7.38 0.64 -19.41
N VAL A 16 -8.56 0.44 -18.81
CA VAL A 16 -8.71 -0.49 -17.69
C VAL A 16 -8.63 -1.94 -18.18
N THR A 17 -7.68 -2.69 -17.65
CA THR A 17 -7.42 -4.09 -18.04
C THR A 17 -7.47 -5.06 -16.87
N HIS A 18 -7.57 -4.57 -15.64
CA HIS A 18 -7.53 -5.36 -14.41
C HIS A 18 -8.89 -5.38 -13.74
N PHE A 19 -9.48 -6.57 -13.66
CA PHE A 19 -10.75 -6.82 -12.98
C PHE A 19 -10.58 -7.95 -11.98
N SER A 20 -11.17 -7.81 -10.81
CA SER A 20 -11.24 -8.88 -9.81
C SER A 20 -12.60 -8.87 -9.13
N GLY A 21 -13.01 -9.99 -8.58
CA GLY A 21 -14.26 -10.09 -7.84
C GLY A 21 -14.82 -11.50 -7.77
N MET A 22 -15.99 -11.62 -7.15
CA MET A 22 -16.77 -12.86 -7.14
C MET A 22 -18.04 -12.66 -7.97
N VAL A 23 -18.28 -13.58 -8.89
CA VAL A 23 -19.48 -13.53 -9.74
C VAL A 23 -20.72 -13.91 -8.94
N GLY A 24 -21.70 -13.02 -8.92
CA GLY A 24 -23.03 -13.25 -8.39
C GLY A 24 -24.11 -13.04 -9.47
N SER A 25 -25.38 -13.26 -9.13
CA SER A 25 -26.49 -13.16 -10.10
C SER A 25 -26.56 -11.79 -10.79
N THR A 26 -26.32 -10.70 -10.05
CA THR A 26 -26.41 -9.33 -10.58
C THR A 26 -25.17 -8.92 -11.38
N SER A 27 -23.99 -9.49 -11.09
CA SER A 27 -22.75 -9.21 -11.81
C SER A 27 -22.48 -10.17 -12.99
N ALA A 28 -23.30 -11.21 -13.16
CA ALA A 28 -23.15 -12.23 -14.21
C ALA A 28 -23.13 -11.65 -15.65
N PRO A 29 -23.95 -10.63 -16.02
CA PRO A 29 -23.88 -10.04 -17.36
C PRO A 29 -22.51 -9.44 -17.66
N TYR A 30 -21.90 -8.72 -16.69
CA TYR A 30 -20.57 -8.15 -16.82
C TYR A 30 -19.49 -9.22 -16.96
N ALA A 31 -19.54 -10.27 -16.14
CA ALA A 31 -18.58 -11.38 -16.20
C ALA A 31 -18.64 -12.11 -17.55
N SER A 32 -19.85 -12.36 -18.07
CA SER A 32 -20.05 -12.97 -19.38
C SER A 32 -19.49 -12.12 -20.51
N ALA A 33 -19.72 -10.80 -20.47
CA ALA A 33 -19.20 -9.88 -21.46
C ALA A 33 -17.68 -9.73 -21.40
N LEU A 34 -17.08 -9.71 -20.20
CA LEU A 34 -15.62 -9.75 -19.99
C LEU A 34 -15.00 -10.98 -20.65
N ALA A 35 -15.58 -12.17 -20.41
CA ALA A 35 -15.10 -13.42 -20.98
C ALA A 35 -15.22 -13.45 -22.51
N ALA A 36 -16.33 -12.93 -23.07
CA ALA A 36 -16.59 -12.93 -24.50
C ALA A 36 -15.62 -12.04 -25.30
N GLN A 37 -15.19 -10.91 -24.73
CA GLN A 37 -14.37 -9.91 -25.43
C GLN A 37 -12.87 -10.13 -25.28
N ASN A 38 -12.41 -10.82 -24.23
CA ASN A 38 -10.99 -11.10 -23.93
C ASN A 38 -10.07 -9.86 -24.01
N ARG A 39 -10.60 -8.67 -23.64
CA ARG A 39 -9.86 -7.38 -23.66
C ARG A 39 -9.24 -7.02 -22.31
N ALA A 40 -9.61 -7.75 -21.27
CA ALA A 40 -9.14 -7.55 -19.90
C ALA A 40 -8.99 -8.89 -19.20
N ARG A 41 -8.12 -8.96 -18.20
CA ARG A 41 -8.00 -10.13 -17.34
C ARG A 41 -8.93 -9.97 -16.13
N TYR A 42 -9.68 -11.01 -15.83
CA TYR A 42 -10.52 -11.13 -14.64
C TYR A 42 -9.97 -12.21 -13.71
N VAL A 43 -9.65 -11.83 -12.48
CA VAL A 43 -9.25 -12.77 -11.42
C VAL A 43 -10.45 -13.02 -10.51
N GLY A 44 -11.04 -14.20 -10.63
CA GLY A 44 -12.11 -14.65 -9.75
C GLY A 44 -11.54 -15.13 -8.40
N ILE A 45 -12.14 -14.67 -7.31
CA ILE A 45 -11.64 -14.87 -5.95
C ILE A 45 -12.62 -15.68 -5.11
N ARG A 46 -12.19 -16.10 -3.91
CA ARG A 46 -13.02 -16.80 -2.91
C ARG A 46 -13.58 -15.86 -1.84
N HIS A 47 -12.95 -14.71 -1.64
CA HIS A 47 -13.43 -13.69 -0.72
C HIS A 47 -13.19 -12.29 -1.30
N GLU A 48 -14.19 -11.43 -1.33
CA GLU A 48 -14.14 -10.13 -2.02
C GLU A 48 -13.10 -9.16 -1.47
N GLN A 49 -12.74 -9.27 -0.18
CA GLN A 49 -11.63 -8.52 0.41
C GLN A 49 -10.31 -8.80 -0.33
N VAL A 50 -10.09 -10.06 -0.73
CA VAL A 50 -8.87 -10.44 -1.47
C VAL A 50 -8.85 -9.78 -2.83
N GLY A 51 -9.99 -9.72 -3.53
CA GLY A 51 -10.11 -9.02 -4.80
C GLY A 51 -9.76 -7.53 -4.69
N ALA A 52 -10.22 -6.87 -3.64
CA ALA A 52 -9.84 -5.48 -3.36
C ALA A 52 -8.33 -5.36 -3.11
N SER A 53 -7.73 -6.27 -2.35
CA SER A 53 -6.28 -6.25 -2.07
C SER A 53 -5.43 -6.55 -3.30
N ILE A 54 -5.88 -7.42 -4.21
CA ILE A 54 -5.23 -7.65 -5.51
C ILE A 54 -5.17 -6.34 -6.31
N LEU A 55 -6.31 -5.66 -6.41
CA LEU A 55 -6.40 -4.41 -7.17
C LEU A 55 -5.68 -3.24 -6.47
N ASP A 56 -5.60 -3.24 -5.14
CA ASP A 56 -4.78 -2.31 -4.38
C ASP A 56 -3.30 -2.43 -4.80
N ALA A 57 -2.76 -3.64 -4.82
CA ALA A 57 -1.38 -3.87 -5.23
C ALA A 57 -1.14 -3.50 -6.71
N THR A 58 -2.01 -3.93 -7.63
CA THR A 58 -1.85 -3.59 -9.05
C THR A 58 -1.88 -2.08 -9.27
N ALA A 59 -2.77 -1.36 -8.60
CA ALA A 59 -2.88 0.09 -8.74
C ALA A 59 -1.67 0.84 -8.14
N ARG A 60 -1.15 0.40 -7.00
CA ARG A 60 0.09 0.98 -6.42
C ARG A 60 1.29 0.78 -7.33
N LEU A 61 1.41 -0.38 -7.99
CA LEU A 61 2.55 -0.69 -8.85
C LEU A 61 2.44 -0.10 -10.26
N SER A 62 1.23 0.15 -10.75
CA SER A 62 1.00 0.67 -12.11
C SER A 62 0.59 2.14 -12.18
N GLY A 63 0.07 2.69 -11.08
CA GLY A 63 -0.57 4.01 -11.06
C GLY A 63 -1.96 4.04 -11.73
N ARG A 64 -2.51 2.89 -12.13
CA ARG A 64 -3.78 2.78 -12.88
C ARG A 64 -4.86 2.12 -12.04
N PRO A 65 -6.11 2.62 -12.06
CA PRO A 65 -7.20 1.99 -11.32
C PRO A 65 -7.58 0.64 -11.93
N GLY A 66 -7.78 -0.36 -11.05
CA GLY A 66 -8.46 -1.59 -11.40
C GLY A 66 -9.94 -1.53 -11.04
N VAL A 67 -10.73 -2.51 -11.46
CA VAL A 67 -12.17 -2.60 -11.19
C VAL A 67 -12.48 -3.81 -10.31
N LEU A 68 -12.94 -3.55 -9.10
CA LEU A 68 -13.53 -4.56 -8.24
C LEU A 68 -15.01 -4.73 -8.59
N MET A 69 -15.37 -5.90 -9.11
CA MET A 69 -16.74 -6.21 -9.49
C MET A 69 -17.38 -7.11 -8.42
N VAL A 70 -18.41 -6.59 -7.76
CA VAL A 70 -19.07 -7.29 -6.66
C VAL A 70 -20.57 -7.41 -6.89
N HIS A 71 -21.15 -8.51 -6.41
CA HIS A 71 -22.58 -8.60 -6.19
C HIS A 71 -23.00 -7.61 -5.10
N GLY A 72 -23.98 -6.78 -5.36
CA GLY A 72 -24.46 -5.77 -4.41
C GLY A 72 -24.95 -6.41 -3.10
N GLY A 73 -24.81 -5.67 -2.01
CA GLY A 73 -25.13 -6.14 -0.67
C GLY A 73 -24.01 -7.00 -0.08
N SER A 74 -24.17 -8.32 -0.09
CA SER A 74 -23.23 -9.25 0.57
C SER A 74 -21.80 -9.12 0.04
N GLY A 75 -21.61 -9.06 -1.28
CA GLY A 75 -20.29 -8.95 -1.88
C GLY A 75 -19.57 -7.66 -1.54
N LEU A 76 -20.29 -6.52 -1.54
CA LEU A 76 -19.67 -5.25 -1.13
C LEU A 76 -19.31 -5.24 0.36
N LEU A 77 -20.17 -5.79 1.22
CA LEU A 77 -19.86 -5.89 2.65
C LEU A 77 -18.64 -6.78 2.91
N ALA A 78 -18.54 -7.90 2.20
CA ALA A 78 -17.36 -8.78 2.27
C ALA A 78 -16.09 -8.08 1.73
N ALA A 79 -16.22 -7.22 0.72
CA ALA A 79 -15.12 -6.43 0.17
C ALA A 79 -14.70 -5.24 1.06
N SER A 80 -15.59 -4.76 1.93
CA SER A 80 -15.49 -3.43 2.56
C SER A 80 -14.18 -3.20 3.29
N LEU A 81 -13.61 -4.22 3.95
CA LEU A 81 -12.33 -4.11 4.64
C LEU A 81 -11.17 -3.82 3.67
N GLY A 82 -11.10 -4.56 2.56
CA GLY A 82 -10.07 -4.35 1.54
C GLY A 82 -10.26 -3.02 0.80
N VAL A 83 -11.51 -2.65 0.51
CA VAL A 83 -11.86 -1.35 -0.11
C VAL A 83 -11.49 -0.20 0.81
N ALA A 84 -11.77 -0.30 2.12
CA ALA A 84 -11.38 0.70 3.10
C ALA A 84 -9.86 0.82 3.24
N ALA A 85 -9.13 -0.31 3.23
CA ALA A 85 -7.68 -0.32 3.26
C ALA A 85 -7.09 0.46 2.07
N ALA A 86 -7.53 0.14 0.86
CA ALA A 86 -7.11 0.83 -0.37
C ALA A 86 -7.48 2.33 -0.36
N ALA A 87 -8.70 2.67 0.04
CA ALA A 87 -9.20 4.05 0.09
C ALA A 87 -8.40 4.93 1.07
N LEU A 88 -8.15 4.40 2.28
CA LEU A 88 -7.40 5.13 3.30
C LEU A 88 -5.93 5.34 2.92
N ASP A 89 -5.33 4.40 2.21
CA ASP A 89 -3.96 4.51 1.70
C ASP A 89 -3.87 5.34 0.40
N GLY A 90 -5.02 5.77 -0.15
CA GLY A 90 -5.08 6.65 -1.32
C GLY A 90 -4.88 5.90 -2.64
N THR A 91 -5.26 4.64 -2.71
CA THR A 91 -5.12 3.83 -3.92
C THR A 91 -6.28 4.09 -4.89
N PRO A 92 -6.01 4.37 -6.17
CA PRO A 92 -7.07 4.52 -7.16
C PRO A 92 -7.72 3.17 -7.48
N MET A 93 -9.05 3.08 -7.33
CA MET A 93 -9.82 1.87 -7.62
C MET A 93 -11.25 2.26 -7.99
N VAL A 94 -11.88 1.49 -8.86
CA VAL A 94 -13.33 1.58 -9.12
C VAL A 94 -14.01 0.33 -8.56
N VAL A 95 -15.02 0.52 -7.73
CA VAL A 95 -15.90 -0.55 -7.26
C VAL A 95 -17.18 -0.52 -8.08
N LEU A 96 -17.39 -1.56 -8.88
CA LEU A 96 -18.63 -1.78 -9.63
C LEU A 96 -19.53 -2.69 -8.82
N SER A 97 -20.50 -2.08 -8.14
CA SER A 97 -21.53 -2.79 -7.36
C SER A 97 -22.72 -3.10 -8.27
N ALA A 98 -22.95 -4.35 -8.59
CA ALA A 98 -24.12 -4.77 -9.33
C ALA A 98 -25.23 -5.17 -8.33
N THR A 99 -26.27 -4.33 -8.20
CA THR A 99 -27.32 -4.49 -7.20
C THR A 99 -28.59 -5.14 -7.75
N GLN A 100 -29.52 -5.47 -6.88
CA GLN A 100 -30.83 -5.96 -7.26
C GLN A 100 -31.63 -4.89 -8.02
N GLU A 101 -32.68 -5.30 -8.71
CA GLU A 101 -33.57 -4.39 -9.45
C GLU A 101 -34.14 -3.29 -8.55
N ARG A 102 -34.38 -2.10 -9.12
CA ARG A 102 -34.90 -0.92 -8.41
C ARG A 102 -36.17 -1.24 -7.60
N LYS A 103 -37.10 -1.99 -8.19
CA LYS A 103 -38.34 -2.40 -7.53
C LYS A 103 -38.08 -3.30 -6.31
N ALA A 104 -37.10 -4.19 -6.38
CA ALA A 104 -36.72 -5.01 -5.25
C ALA A 104 -36.13 -4.17 -4.11
N MET A 105 -35.30 -3.17 -4.47
CA MET A 105 -34.73 -2.21 -3.51
C MET A 105 -35.81 -1.41 -2.76
N GLU A 106 -36.81 -0.91 -3.51
CA GLU A 106 -37.94 -0.17 -2.93
C GLU A 106 -38.77 -0.99 -1.94
N ASN A 107 -38.95 -2.29 -2.22
CA ASN A 107 -39.78 -3.17 -1.42
C ASN A 107 -39.03 -3.97 -0.36
N GLY A 108 -37.71 -3.79 -0.24
CA GLY A 108 -36.88 -4.52 0.72
C GLY A 108 -36.89 -6.04 0.47
N TRP A 109 -36.87 -6.45 -0.79
CA TRP A 109 -36.89 -7.87 -1.16
C TRP A 109 -35.54 -8.55 -0.90
N TRP A 110 -35.45 -9.83 -1.22
CA TRP A 110 -34.27 -10.66 -0.99
C TRP A 110 -32.99 -10.05 -1.59
N GLN A 111 -31.89 -10.06 -0.83
CA GLN A 111 -30.57 -9.51 -1.18
C GLN A 111 -30.55 -7.99 -1.49
N THR A 112 -31.49 -7.23 -0.98
CA THR A 112 -31.48 -5.79 -1.13
C THR A 112 -30.75 -5.09 0.02
N LEU A 113 -29.88 -4.16 -0.34
CA LEU A 113 -29.16 -3.28 0.60
C LEU A 113 -28.82 -1.99 -0.12
N ASP A 114 -28.94 -0.85 0.55
CA ASP A 114 -28.37 0.40 0.04
C ASP A 114 -26.85 0.35 0.20
N VAL A 115 -26.17 -0.04 -0.87
CA VAL A 115 -24.73 -0.34 -0.88
C VAL A 115 -23.83 0.90 -0.81
N GLN A 116 -24.38 2.10 -0.95
CA GLN A 116 -23.61 3.33 -0.86
C GLN A 116 -23.32 3.70 0.61
N LYS A 117 -24.30 3.54 1.50
CA LYS A 117 -24.17 3.92 2.90
C LYS A 117 -23.03 3.23 3.66
N PRO A 118 -22.84 1.90 3.56
CA PRO A 118 -21.81 1.20 4.32
C PRO A 118 -20.38 1.66 4.02
N VAL A 119 -20.14 2.24 2.85
CA VAL A 119 -18.80 2.63 2.39
C VAL A 119 -18.61 4.14 2.26
N ALA A 120 -19.64 4.94 2.56
CA ALA A 120 -19.66 6.39 2.36
C ALA A 120 -18.52 7.15 3.06
N ASP A 121 -18.05 6.68 4.21
CA ASP A 121 -17.02 7.35 5.00
C ASP A 121 -15.62 7.29 4.38
N PHE A 122 -15.36 6.30 3.54
CA PHE A 122 -14.01 6.06 3.03
C PHE A 122 -13.91 6.07 1.50
N VAL A 123 -15.00 5.95 0.74
CA VAL A 123 -14.94 6.12 -0.71
C VAL A 123 -14.97 7.60 -1.09
N LYS A 124 -14.17 7.96 -2.06
CA LYS A 124 -14.02 9.35 -2.51
C LYS A 124 -15.19 9.86 -3.35
N PHE A 125 -15.80 8.95 -4.09
CA PHE A 125 -16.90 9.25 -5.01
C PHE A 125 -17.88 8.09 -5.06
N GLN A 126 -19.18 8.40 -5.10
CA GLN A 126 -20.24 7.40 -5.26
C GLN A 126 -21.30 7.90 -6.23
N THR A 127 -21.79 7.01 -7.07
CA THR A 127 -22.94 7.28 -7.93
C THR A 127 -23.75 6.02 -8.12
N ARG A 128 -25.09 6.18 -8.28
CA ARG A 128 -26.00 5.12 -8.70
C ARG A 128 -26.55 5.45 -10.08
N VAL A 129 -26.52 4.48 -10.95
CA VAL A 129 -27.07 4.57 -12.30
C VAL A 129 -28.55 4.19 -12.24
N GLU A 130 -29.43 5.19 -12.25
CA GLU A 130 -30.89 5.00 -12.19
C GLU A 130 -31.53 4.87 -13.57
N ARG A 131 -30.83 5.31 -14.62
CA ARG A 131 -31.29 5.28 -16.02
C ARG A 131 -30.12 4.96 -16.95
N PRO A 132 -30.38 4.30 -18.10
CA PRO A 132 -29.36 3.93 -19.09
C PRO A 132 -28.44 5.09 -19.51
N ASP A 133 -29.01 6.28 -19.77
CA ASP A 133 -28.30 7.48 -20.22
C ASP A 133 -27.20 7.98 -19.25
N GLN A 134 -27.25 7.58 -17.98
CA GLN A 134 -26.26 7.94 -16.96
C GLN A 134 -25.02 7.06 -16.96
N ALA A 135 -25.08 5.85 -17.54
CA ALA A 135 -24.07 4.82 -17.33
C ALA A 135 -22.65 5.22 -17.78
N VAL A 136 -22.55 5.79 -18.98
CA VAL A 136 -21.26 6.20 -19.57
C VAL A 136 -20.64 7.36 -18.77
N ALA A 137 -21.46 8.33 -18.37
CA ALA A 137 -21.01 9.46 -17.55
C ALA A 137 -20.55 9.00 -16.16
N ALA A 138 -21.28 8.06 -15.52
CA ALA A 138 -20.94 7.49 -14.22
C ALA A 138 -19.55 6.82 -14.22
N VAL A 139 -19.24 6.03 -15.26
CA VAL A 139 -17.91 5.40 -15.41
C VAL A 139 -16.81 6.45 -15.59
N ARG A 140 -17.04 7.42 -16.48
CA ARG A 140 -16.07 8.50 -16.72
C ARG A 140 -15.78 9.30 -15.46
N ASP A 141 -16.83 9.64 -14.72
CA ASP A 141 -16.70 10.42 -13.48
C ASP A 141 -16.00 9.61 -12.38
N ALA A 142 -16.35 8.33 -12.22
CA ALA A 142 -15.68 7.45 -11.24
C ALA A 142 -14.18 7.27 -11.54
N LEU A 143 -13.81 7.06 -12.81
CA LEU A 143 -12.41 6.97 -13.22
C LEU A 143 -11.67 8.28 -12.93
N ARG A 144 -12.23 9.42 -13.36
CA ARG A 144 -11.62 10.73 -13.11
C ARG A 144 -11.43 10.99 -11.62
N GLU A 145 -12.48 10.77 -10.83
CA GLU A 145 -12.43 10.99 -9.38
C GLU A 145 -11.44 10.04 -8.68
N SER A 146 -11.29 8.80 -9.15
CA SER A 146 -10.36 7.85 -8.53
C SER A 146 -8.89 8.30 -8.62
N VAL A 147 -8.50 9.04 -9.66
CA VAL A 147 -7.11 9.44 -9.91
C VAL A 147 -6.82 10.93 -9.73
N SER A 148 -7.84 11.80 -9.68
CA SER A 148 -7.65 13.26 -9.57
C SER A 148 -7.30 13.70 -8.16
N GLY A 149 -6.44 14.71 -8.01
CA GLY A 149 -6.00 15.21 -6.70
C GLY A 149 -5.39 14.09 -5.87
N LYS A 150 -5.80 13.93 -4.60
CA LYS A 150 -5.46 12.74 -3.82
C LYS A 150 -6.21 11.54 -4.40
N PRO A 151 -5.53 10.48 -4.89
CA PRO A 151 -6.19 9.29 -5.41
C PRO A 151 -7.06 8.59 -4.36
N GLY A 152 -7.99 7.75 -4.79
CA GLY A 152 -8.86 7.02 -3.88
C GLY A 152 -9.87 6.14 -4.62
N VAL A 153 -10.75 5.51 -3.85
CA VAL A 153 -11.75 4.59 -4.38
C VAL A 153 -13.00 5.35 -4.82
N ALA A 154 -13.50 5.02 -6.01
CA ALA A 154 -14.80 5.46 -6.52
C ALA A 154 -15.75 4.26 -6.64
N GLN A 155 -17.03 4.45 -6.35
CA GLN A 155 -18.06 3.42 -6.45
C GLN A 155 -19.11 3.79 -7.49
N ILE A 156 -19.44 2.82 -8.35
CA ILE A 156 -20.59 2.87 -9.27
C ILE A 156 -21.54 1.75 -8.85
N ASP A 157 -22.76 2.11 -8.53
CA ASP A 157 -23.84 1.15 -8.25
C ASP A 157 -24.77 1.08 -9.46
N VAL A 158 -24.96 -0.14 -10.02
CA VAL A 158 -25.81 -0.35 -11.18
C VAL A 158 -26.83 -1.44 -10.90
N PRO A 159 -28.13 -1.09 -10.75
CA PRO A 159 -29.20 -2.08 -10.61
C PRO A 159 -29.28 -3.01 -11.83
N ILE A 160 -29.58 -4.29 -11.62
CA ILE A 160 -29.57 -5.31 -12.68
C ILE A 160 -30.62 -5.04 -13.77
N ASP A 161 -31.76 -4.47 -13.42
CA ASP A 161 -32.77 -4.07 -14.39
C ASP A 161 -32.25 -2.98 -15.32
N VAL A 162 -31.56 -1.95 -14.78
CA VAL A 162 -30.89 -0.91 -15.57
C VAL A 162 -29.75 -1.50 -16.40
N SER A 163 -28.94 -2.40 -15.81
CA SER A 163 -27.84 -3.07 -16.52
C SER A 163 -28.30 -3.76 -17.81
N ASN A 164 -29.51 -4.31 -17.81
CA ASN A 164 -30.09 -5.06 -18.93
C ASN A 164 -30.91 -4.19 -19.91
N GLU A 165 -31.11 -2.90 -19.62
CA GLU A 165 -31.76 -1.97 -20.55
C GLU A 165 -30.82 -1.63 -21.73
N GLU A 166 -31.39 -1.10 -22.80
CA GLU A 166 -30.63 -0.67 -23.98
C GLU A 166 -30.32 0.82 -23.89
N LEU A 167 -29.09 1.21 -24.26
CA LEU A 167 -28.72 2.59 -24.44
C LEU A 167 -29.35 3.17 -25.71
N GLY A 168 -29.77 4.42 -25.63
CA GLY A 168 -30.13 5.22 -26.81
C GLY A 168 -28.92 5.47 -27.74
N ALA A 169 -29.17 5.80 -28.97
CA ALA A 169 -28.11 6.06 -29.96
C ALA A 169 -27.18 7.24 -29.55
N ASP A 170 -27.76 8.22 -28.86
CA ASP A 170 -27.04 9.44 -28.43
C ASP A 170 -26.21 9.23 -27.15
N ASP A 171 -26.47 8.12 -26.43
CA ASP A 171 -25.82 7.83 -25.13
C ASP A 171 -24.68 6.81 -25.24
N MET A 172 -24.26 6.49 -26.46
CA MET A 172 -23.23 5.50 -26.72
C MET A 172 -21.88 5.92 -26.18
N PRO A 173 -21.04 4.97 -25.70
CA PRO A 173 -19.70 5.27 -25.24
C PRO A 173 -18.89 5.98 -26.31
N THR A 174 -18.31 7.09 -25.95
CA THR A 174 -17.28 7.75 -26.78
C THR A 174 -15.92 7.18 -26.38
N PRO A 175 -15.07 6.75 -27.32
CA PRO A 175 -13.73 6.31 -27.00
C PRO A 175 -12.99 7.44 -26.24
N VAL A 176 -12.72 7.22 -24.98
CA VAL A 176 -11.88 8.10 -24.18
C VAL A 176 -10.47 7.52 -24.24
N THR A 177 -9.57 8.24 -24.89
CA THR A 177 -8.20 7.79 -25.11
C THR A 177 -7.30 7.86 -23.86
N ALA A 178 -7.84 8.40 -22.74
CA ALA A 178 -7.18 8.41 -21.45
C ALA A 178 -8.23 8.37 -20.33
N ALA A 179 -7.99 7.56 -19.31
CA ALA A 179 -8.88 7.41 -18.14
C ALA A 179 -9.11 8.74 -17.40
N ALA A 180 -8.07 9.57 -17.33
CA ALA A 180 -8.11 10.95 -16.91
C ALA A 180 -6.95 11.70 -17.56
N PRO A 181 -7.12 13.00 -17.88
CA PRO A 181 -5.97 13.81 -18.25
C PRO A 181 -4.99 13.87 -17.08
N LEU A 182 -3.69 13.88 -17.39
CA LEU A 182 -2.69 14.15 -16.38
C LEU A 182 -2.87 15.59 -15.88
N ILE A 183 -3.44 15.73 -14.69
CA ILE A 183 -3.67 17.03 -14.05
C ILE A 183 -2.61 17.21 -12.98
N ARG A 184 -1.75 18.23 -13.14
CA ARG A 184 -0.77 18.63 -12.14
C ARG A 184 -1.02 20.04 -11.67
N SER A 185 -1.07 20.25 -10.36
CA SER A 185 -1.06 21.60 -9.78
C SER A 185 0.39 22.03 -9.56
N PHE A 186 0.72 23.25 -10.01
CA PHE A 186 2.05 23.83 -9.82
C PHE A 186 2.08 24.72 -8.59
N PRO A 187 3.22 24.80 -7.87
CA PRO A 187 3.37 25.62 -6.69
C PRO A 187 3.45 27.11 -7.04
N ASP A 188 3.07 27.97 -6.07
CA ASP A 188 3.37 29.41 -6.13
C ASP A 188 4.90 29.62 -6.16
N PRO A 189 5.43 30.32 -7.19
CA PRO A 189 6.87 30.56 -7.30
C PRO A 189 7.50 31.32 -6.11
N GLN A 190 6.73 32.18 -5.44
CA GLN A 190 7.19 32.89 -4.25
C GLN A 190 7.38 31.95 -3.06
N LEU A 191 6.50 30.96 -2.91
CA LEU A 191 6.62 29.95 -1.87
C LEU A 191 7.79 28.99 -2.16
N VAL A 192 8.02 28.66 -3.43
CA VAL A 192 9.20 27.88 -3.85
C VAL A 192 10.49 28.63 -3.52
N ALA A 193 10.57 29.92 -3.83
CA ALA A 193 11.74 30.73 -3.51
C ALA A 193 12.00 30.80 -2.00
N LYS A 194 10.96 30.94 -1.18
CA LYS A 194 11.08 30.92 0.28
C LYS A 194 11.56 29.56 0.80
N ALA A 195 11.04 28.47 0.24
CA ALA A 195 11.46 27.10 0.58
C ALA A 195 12.94 26.88 0.22
N ALA A 196 13.38 27.30 -0.97
CA ALA A 196 14.77 27.23 -1.40
C ALA A 196 15.71 28.04 -0.48
N ALA A 197 15.29 29.23 -0.05
CA ALA A 197 16.07 30.06 0.87
C ALA A 197 16.25 29.39 2.24
N LEU A 198 15.19 28.77 2.80
CA LEU A 198 15.30 28.03 4.06
C LEU A 198 16.21 26.80 3.92
N LEU A 199 16.09 26.05 2.82
CA LEU A 199 16.93 24.87 2.57
C LEU A 199 18.43 25.22 2.46
N ARG A 200 18.77 26.38 1.84
CA ARG A 200 20.16 26.82 1.76
C ARG A 200 20.75 27.13 3.14
N GLN A 201 19.94 27.68 4.05
CA GLN A 201 20.36 28.08 5.39
C GLN A 201 20.42 26.90 6.38
N ALA A 202 19.70 25.83 6.14
CA ALA A 202 19.65 24.69 7.04
C ALA A 202 21.00 23.98 7.10
N GLU A 203 21.43 23.58 8.28
CA GLU A 203 22.62 22.74 8.49
C GLU A 203 22.29 21.26 8.47
N ARG A 204 21.10 20.90 8.95
CA ARG A 204 20.60 19.52 9.07
C ARG A 204 19.18 19.36 8.51
N PRO A 205 18.97 19.63 7.20
CA PRO A 205 17.67 19.44 6.60
C PRO A 205 17.34 17.95 6.45
N VAL A 206 16.09 17.54 6.68
CA VAL A 206 15.58 16.20 6.42
C VAL A 206 14.44 16.23 5.41
N LEU A 207 14.41 15.28 4.47
CA LEU A 207 13.31 15.09 3.54
C LEU A 207 12.41 13.95 4.03
N LEU A 208 11.13 14.26 4.32
CA LEU A 208 10.09 13.29 4.59
C LEU A 208 9.26 13.06 3.33
N ILE A 209 9.28 11.83 2.80
CA ILE A 209 8.51 11.46 1.61
C ILE A 209 7.23 10.72 2.03
N GLY A 210 6.10 11.16 1.49
CA GLY A 210 4.81 10.49 1.65
C GLY A 210 4.29 9.85 0.36
N GLY A 211 3.15 9.14 0.47
CA GLY A 211 2.53 8.44 -0.66
C GLY A 211 2.14 9.35 -1.84
N GLY A 212 1.93 10.65 -1.63
CA GLY A 212 1.69 11.60 -2.70
C GLY A 212 2.86 11.70 -3.69
N ALA A 213 4.10 11.54 -3.23
CA ALA A 213 5.27 11.51 -4.10
C ALA A 213 5.32 10.25 -4.98
N HIS A 214 4.79 9.12 -4.49
CA HIS A 214 4.67 7.89 -5.26
C HIS A 214 3.71 8.07 -6.45
N TYR A 215 2.48 8.49 -6.20
CA TYR A 215 1.48 8.67 -7.26
C TYR A 215 1.80 9.82 -8.22
N SER A 216 2.56 10.79 -7.78
CA SER A 216 3.06 11.89 -8.63
C SER A 216 4.21 11.46 -9.54
N GLY A 217 4.88 10.34 -9.27
CA GLY A 217 6.06 9.90 -10.01
C GLY A 217 7.32 10.75 -9.72
N ALA A 218 7.41 11.32 -8.52
CA ALA A 218 8.44 12.30 -8.18
C ALA A 218 9.84 11.72 -7.90
N GLY A 219 10.03 10.39 -7.97
CA GLY A 219 11.24 9.71 -7.50
C GLY A 219 12.54 10.26 -8.06
N GLU A 220 12.64 10.40 -9.39
CA GLU A 220 13.86 10.88 -10.04
C GLU A 220 14.22 12.32 -9.65
N VAL A 221 13.24 13.22 -9.62
CA VAL A 221 13.50 14.61 -9.24
C VAL A 221 13.80 14.76 -7.75
N LEU A 222 13.17 13.94 -6.90
CA LEU A 222 13.47 13.90 -5.47
C LEU A 222 14.89 13.38 -5.22
N MET A 223 15.34 12.37 -5.98
CA MET A 223 16.73 11.90 -5.86
C MET A 223 17.73 13.00 -6.24
N ARG A 224 17.49 13.73 -7.34
CA ARG A 224 18.31 14.91 -7.70
C ARG A 224 18.33 15.97 -6.60
N LEU A 225 17.17 16.23 -5.96
CA LEU A 225 17.09 17.17 -4.84
C LEU A 225 17.94 16.71 -3.65
N VAL A 226 17.84 15.41 -3.29
CA VAL A 226 18.60 14.77 -2.21
C VAL A 226 20.10 14.89 -2.44
N GLU A 227 20.57 14.57 -3.64
CA GLU A 227 21.99 14.68 -4.02
C GLU A 227 22.47 16.13 -4.03
N THR A 228 21.67 17.06 -4.57
CA THR A 228 22.00 18.49 -4.62
C THR A 228 22.15 19.09 -3.22
N MET A 229 21.23 18.75 -2.33
CA MET A 229 21.19 19.29 -0.96
C MET A 229 22.00 18.45 0.03
N HIS A 230 22.39 17.25 -0.34
CA HIS A 230 23.04 16.26 0.52
C HIS A 230 22.28 16.08 1.84
N MET A 231 21.02 15.68 1.75
CA MET A 231 20.13 15.55 2.92
C MET A 231 19.54 14.14 3.03
N PRO A 232 19.38 13.62 4.27
CA PRO A 232 18.81 12.30 4.48
C PRO A 232 17.32 12.27 4.12
N VAL A 233 16.87 11.09 3.67
CA VAL A 233 15.50 10.80 3.32
C VAL A 233 14.88 9.84 4.32
N VAL A 234 13.67 10.15 4.76
CA VAL A 234 12.84 9.30 5.59
C VAL A 234 11.52 9.04 4.88
N ASN A 235 11.22 7.77 4.66
CA ASN A 235 10.02 7.33 3.97
C ASN A 235 8.82 7.18 4.91
N SER A 236 7.61 7.38 4.38
CA SER A 236 6.41 6.74 4.93
C SER A 236 6.29 5.32 4.35
N PRO A 237 5.51 4.43 4.96
CA PRO A 237 5.31 3.07 4.41
C PRO A 237 4.77 3.06 2.99
N THR A 238 3.94 4.05 2.62
CA THR A 238 3.34 4.18 1.29
C THR A 238 4.27 4.82 0.25
N SER A 239 5.46 5.28 0.66
CA SER A 239 6.46 5.89 -0.23
C SER A 239 7.75 5.08 -0.37
N ARG A 240 7.77 3.84 0.15
CA ARG A 240 8.93 2.96 0.04
C ARG A 240 9.30 2.72 -1.43
N GLY A 241 10.59 2.81 -1.74
CA GLY A 241 11.12 2.67 -3.10
C GLY A 241 10.86 3.87 -4.03
N VAL A 242 10.17 4.94 -3.61
CA VAL A 242 9.99 6.16 -4.44
C VAL A 242 11.34 6.77 -4.82
N VAL A 243 12.27 6.76 -3.89
CA VAL A 243 13.70 6.92 -4.13
C VAL A 243 14.38 5.59 -3.80
N PRO A 244 15.42 5.16 -4.54
CA PRO A 244 16.09 3.89 -4.29
C PRO A 244 16.60 3.80 -2.86
N GLU A 245 16.17 2.78 -2.11
CA GLU A 245 16.53 2.65 -0.70
C GLU A 245 17.91 2.03 -0.48
N THR A 246 18.54 1.52 -1.54
CA THR A 246 19.96 1.16 -1.54
C THR A 246 20.89 2.39 -1.55
N HIS A 247 20.34 3.58 -1.82
CA HIS A 247 21.13 4.82 -1.76
C HIS A 247 21.46 5.19 -0.30
N PRO A 248 22.72 5.51 0.05
CA PRO A 248 23.18 5.69 1.44
C PRO A 248 22.49 6.84 2.20
N MET A 249 21.90 7.81 1.53
CA MET A 249 21.14 8.88 2.17
C MET A 249 19.68 8.50 2.44
N VAL A 250 19.21 7.33 2.04
CA VAL A 250 17.83 6.88 2.28
C VAL A 250 17.80 5.95 3.49
N LEU A 251 17.19 6.40 4.57
CA LEU A 251 17.25 5.73 5.88
C LEU A 251 16.09 4.74 6.12
N GLY A 252 15.07 4.72 5.25
CA GLY A 252 13.87 3.90 5.45
C GLY A 252 12.76 4.60 6.21
N CYS A 253 11.94 3.86 6.98
CA CYS A 253 10.79 4.39 7.70
C CYS A 253 11.12 4.88 9.11
N ALA A 254 10.54 6.01 9.50
CA ALA A 254 10.47 6.45 10.90
C ALA A 254 9.04 6.32 11.45
N GLY A 255 8.86 6.68 12.70
CA GLY A 255 7.57 6.69 13.38
C GLY A 255 7.18 5.35 14.00
N ILE A 256 5.88 5.11 14.18
CA ILE A 256 5.34 3.94 14.90
C ILE A 256 5.79 2.61 14.27
N ILE A 257 6.02 2.59 12.96
CA ILE A 257 6.46 1.39 12.22
C ILE A 257 7.88 1.53 11.69
N GLY A 258 8.63 2.50 12.18
CA GLY A 258 10.02 2.73 11.83
C GLY A 258 10.98 2.32 12.94
N TYR A 259 12.25 2.73 12.81
CA TYR A 259 13.32 2.33 13.70
C TYR A 259 13.93 3.55 14.39
N GLU A 260 14.41 3.36 15.62
CA GLU A 260 14.95 4.43 16.45
C GLU A 260 16.02 5.29 15.73
N PRO A 261 17.04 4.71 15.07
CA PRO A 261 18.05 5.54 14.40
C PRO A 261 17.51 6.38 13.23
N VAL A 262 16.43 5.91 12.58
CA VAL A 262 15.77 6.67 11.51
C VAL A 262 14.96 7.82 12.11
N GLY A 263 14.32 7.62 13.26
CA GLY A 263 13.64 8.67 14.01
C GLY A 263 14.58 9.81 14.42
N ALA A 264 15.80 9.48 14.81
CA ALA A 264 16.81 10.47 15.20
C ALA A 264 17.14 11.47 14.07
N ALA A 265 17.04 11.06 12.80
CA ALA A 265 17.23 11.98 11.68
C ALA A 265 16.20 13.12 11.68
N ILE A 266 14.97 12.84 12.10
CA ILE A 266 13.92 13.85 12.21
C ILE A 266 14.11 14.69 13.47
N GLU A 267 14.41 14.06 14.62
CA GLU A 267 14.59 14.74 15.90
C GLU A 267 15.77 15.73 15.88
N GLU A 268 16.85 15.41 15.17
CA GLU A 268 18.06 16.21 15.06
C GLU A 268 17.98 17.29 13.97
N ALA A 269 16.94 17.27 13.13
CA ALA A 269 16.81 18.18 12.01
C ALA A 269 16.54 19.61 12.45
N ASP A 270 17.15 20.58 11.76
CA ASP A 270 16.85 22.00 11.89
C ASP A 270 15.87 22.51 10.82
N LEU A 271 15.51 21.68 9.85
CA LEU A 271 14.47 21.91 8.85
C LEU A 271 13.86 20.59 8.39
N VAL A 272 12.54 20.52 8.40
CA VAL A 272 11.78 19.38 7.85
C VAL A 272 11.12 19.79 6.54
N LEU A 273 11.47 19.11 5.44
CA LEU A 273 10.79 19.23 4.15
C LEU A 273 9.91 17.99 3.95
N ALA A 274 8.59 18.13 4.05
CA ALA A 274 7.62 17.04 3.85
C ALA A 274 6.98 17.17 2.47
N ILE A 275 7.16 16.17 1.60
CA ILE A 275 6.63 16.18 0.23
C ILE A 275 5.67 15.02 0.02
N GLY A 276 4.43 15.34 -0.39
CA GLY A 276 3.36 14.36 -0.59
C GLY A 276 2.99 13.62 0.70
N SER A 277 3.25 14.24 1.85
CA SER A 277 3.01 13.69 3.18
C SER A 277 2.11 14.61 4.00
N ARG A 278 1.06 14.02 4.55
CA ARG A 278 0.19 14.70 5.53
C ARG A 278 0.77 14.72 6.95
N LEU A 279 1.98 14.20 7.17
CA LEU A 279 2.64 14.09 8.48
C LEU A 279 1.77 13.29 9.49
N SER A 280 1.33 12.08 9.10
CA SER A 280 0.46 11.27 9.95
C SER A 280 1.12 10.86 11.26
N ASP A 281 0.29 10.53 12.24
CA ASP A 281 0.66 9.95 13.53
C ASP A 281 1.61 8.74 13.39
N ILE A 282 1.41 7.89 12.38
CA ILE A 282 2.28 6.73 12.09
C ILE A 282 3.70 7.18 11.74
N GLN A 283 3.85 8.18 10.87
CA GLN A 283 5.15 8.64 10.39
C GLN A 283 5.91 9.48 11.43
N THR A 284 5.19 10.21 12.27
CA THR A 284 5.74 11.18 13.23
C THR A 284 5.75 10.68 14.67
N SER A 285 5.33 9.43 14.94
CA SER A 285 5.05 8.94 16.29
C SER A 285 4.14 9.89 17.08
N ARG A 286 3.01 10.27 16.47
CA ARG A 286 2.06 11.24 17.04
C ARG A 286 2.67 12.62 17.33
N GLY A 287 3.69 13.00 16.56
CA GLY A 287 4.38 14.28 16.69
C GLY A 287 5.62 14.26 17.58
N ASP A 288 5.87 13.17 18.29
CA ASP A 288 7.00 13.08 19.24
C ASP A 288 8.36 13.19 18.53
N LEU A 289 8.44 12.78 17.24
CA LEU A 289 9.67 12.86 16.45
C LEU A 289 9.90 14.24 15.81
N LEU A 290 8.88 15.08 15.71
CA LEU A 290 9.04 16.39 15.06
C LEU A 290 9.79 17.34 15.97
N PRO A 291 10.87 17.99 15.48
CA PRO A 291 11.62 18.94 16.28
C PRO A 291 10.75 20.17 16.58
N LYS A 292 10.71 20.59 17.86
CA LYS A 292 9.79 21.66 18.32
C LYS A 292 10.10 23.03 17.70
N ASP A 293 11.38 23.30 17.43
CA ASP A 293 11.86 24.61 17.00
C ASP A 293 12.23 24.66 15.51
N ALA A 294 12.28 23.52 14.82
CA ALA A 294 12.61 23.48 13.40
C ALA A 294 11.39 23.84 12.52
N PRO A 295 11.57 24.71 11.52
CA PRO A 295 10.50 25.00 10.57
C PRO A 295 10.15 23.76 9.74
N ILE A 296 8.84 23.58 9.49
CA ILE A 296 8.31 22.56 8.61
C ILE A 296 7.84 23.22 7.32
N ILE A 297 8.32 22.71 6.18
CA ILE A 297 7.77 23.01 4.85
C ILE A 297 6.94 21.78 4.46
N GLN A 298 5.64 21.95 4.25
CA GLN A 298 4.74 20.85 3.87
C GLN A 298 4.15 21.09 2.49
N VAL A 299 4.28 20.09 1.64
CA VAL A 299 3.74 20.07 0.27
C VAL A 299 2.75 18.92 0.16
N ASP A 300 1.51 19.23 -0.16
CA ASP A 300 0.47 18.24 -0.37
C ASP A 300 -0.48 18.71 -1.48
N ILE A 301 -1.06 17.76 -2.21
CA ILE A 301 -2.08 18.04 -3.22
C ILE A 301 -3.43 18.40 -2.58
N GLU A 302 -3.65 17.95 -1.34
CA GLU A 302 -4.87 18.14 -0.57
C GLU A 302 -4.71 19.32 0.40
N PRO A 303 -5.38 20.46 0.17
CA PRO A 303 -5.25 21.63 1.03
C PRO A 303 -5.58 21.35 2.50
N ALA A 304 -6.56 20.48 2.75
CA ALA A 304 -7.01 20.12 4.09
C ALA A 304 -5.97 19.29 4.89
N GLY A 305 -4.95 18.75 4.21
CA GLY A 305 -3.84 18.02 4.84
C GLY A 305 -2.75 18.92 5.39
N ILE A 306 -2.62 20.15 4.87
CA ILE A 306 -1.54 21.08 5.22
C ILE A 306 -1.81 21.74 6.56
N GLY A 307 -0.85 21.62 7.49
CA GLY A 307 -0.95 22.23 8.81
C GLY A 307 -2.03 21.62 9.71
N ARG A 308 -2.60 20.46 9.31
CA ARG A 308 -3.69 19.82 10.02
C ARG A 308 -3.30 19.28 11.39
N GLU A 309 -2.17 18.59 11.43
CA GLU A 309 -1.71 17.91 12.64
C GLU A 309 -0.67 18.77 13.39
N TYR A 310 0.17 19.52 12.66
CA TYR A 310 1.29 20.27 13.21
C TYR A 310 1.43 21.64 12.55
N PRO A 311 1.88 22.69 13.29
CA PRO A 311 2.14 23.98 12.70
C PRO A 311 3.21 23.89 11.61
N VAL A 312 2.94 24.50 10.45
CA VAL A 312 3.89 24.55 9.34
C VAL A 312 4.35 25.98 9.09
N LYS A 313 5.63 26.15 8.77
CA LYS A 313 6.20 27.45 8.41
C LYS A 313 5.79 27.87 7.00
N ILE A 314 5.78 26.90 6.07
CA ILE A 314 5.35 27.08 4.69
C ILE A 314 4.46 25.90 4.31
N GLY A 315 3.20 26.17 3.94
CA GLY A 315 2.29 25.20 3.35
C GLY A 315 2.14 25.47 1.84
N ILE A 316 2.31 24.44 1.02
CA ILE A 316 2.26 24.54 -0.44
C ILE A 316 1.29 23.52 -1.00
N VAL A 317 0.23 24.00 -1.66
CA VAL A 317 -0.71 23.14 -2.38
C VAL A 317 -0.16 22.91 -3.78
N ALA A 318 0.42 21.72 -4.01
CA ALA A 318 1.00 21.37 -5.30
C ALA A 318 1.14 19.86 -5.46
N ASP A 319 1.24 19.42 -6.71
CA ASP A 319 1.73 18.09 -7.07
C ASP A 319 3.19 17.93 -6.61
N ALA A 320 3.54 16.77 -6.07
CA ALA A 320 4.87 16.53 -5.48
C ALA A 320 6.00 16.66 -6.52
N GLN A 321 5.83 16.12 -7.72
CA GLN A 321 6.81 16.26 -8.81
C GLN A 321 6.88 17.71 -9.28
N GLY A 322 5.73 18.37 -9.48
CA GLY A 322 5.69 19.77 -9.92
C GLY A 322 6.39 20.71 -8.94
N PHE A 323 6.24 20.47 -7.63
CA PHE A 323 6.97 21.23 -6.61
C PHE A 323 8.46 20.90 -6.62
N ALA A 324 8.84 19.62 -6.66
CA ALA A 324 10.23 19.19 -6.64
C ALA A 324 11.01 19.73 -7.86
N ASP A 325 10.41 19.70 -9.06
CA ASP A 325 10.99 20.28 -10.28
C ASP A 325 11.23 21.79 -10.12
N ALA A 326 10.23 22.53 -9.63
CA ALA A 326 10.35 23.97 -9.40
C ALA A 326 11.43 24.29 -8.34
N LEU A 327 11.52 23.49 -7.28
CA LEU A 327 12.52 23.66 -6.23
C LEU A 327 13.93 23.38 -6.73
N VAL A 328 14.14 22.30 -7.49
CA VAL A 328 15.45 21.98 -8.10
C VAL A 328 15.89 23.09 -9.05
N MET A 329 14.98 23.64 -9.86
CA MET A 329 15.27 24.78 -10.72
C MET A 329 15.66 26.04 -9.92
N ALA A 330 14.97 26.34 -8.83
CA ALA A 330 15.28 27.49 -7.95
C ALA A 330 16.63 27.32 -7.24
N LEU A 331 16.98 26.09 -6.87
CA LEU A 331 18.30 25.79 -6.28
C LEU A 331 19.41 25.85 -7.33
N ALA A 332 19.16 25.42 -8.56
CA ALA A 332 20.14 25.48 -9.64
C ALA A 332 20.47 26.93 -10.07
N ALA A 333 19.50 27.85 -9.96
CA ALA A 333 19.73 29.29 -10.24
C ALA A 333 20.69 29.94 -9.25
N GLU A 334 20.74 29.44 -8.01
CA GLU A 334 21.63 29.84 -6.96
C GLU A 334 22.05 28.58 -6.19
N PRO A 335 23.13 27.89 -6.63
CA PRO A 335 23.53 26.62 -6.08
C PRO A 335 23.84 26.70 -4.58
N PRO A 336 23.35 25.74 -3.77
CA PRO A 336 23.65 25.72 -2.35
C PRO A 336 25.11 25.31 -2.12
N GLU A 337 25.75 25.93 -1.14
CA GLU A 337 26.95 25.38 -0.53
C GLU A 337 26.53 24.30 0.47
N VAL A 338 27.03 23.07 0.29
CA VAL A 338 26.81 21.98 1.21
C VAL A 338 27.99 21.91 2.18
N PRO A 339 27.83 22.32 3.46
CA PRO A 339 28.92 22.30 4.42
C PRO A 339 29.34 20.86 4.76
N ASP A 340 30.62 20.69 5.13
CA ASP A 340 31.16 19.38 5.51
C ASP A 340 30.41 18.81 6.73
N SER A 341 30.00 19.65 7.68
CA SER A 341 29.19 19.25 8.83
C SER A 341 27.87 18.53 8.44
N ARG A 342 27.21 18.97 7.35
CA ARG A 342 26.01 18.30 6.83
C ARG A 342 26.35 16.93 6.23
N ARG A 343 27.46 16.84 5.49
CA ARG A 343 27.92 15.56 4.91
C ARG A 343 28.26 14.55 5.99
N GLU A 344 28.98 14.98 7.02
CA GLU A 344 29.35 14.17 8.17
C GLU A 344 28.09 13.71 8.95
N TRP A 345 27.15 14.61 9.18
CA TRP A 345 25.89 14.27 9.86
C TRP A 345 25.10 13.23 9.07
N THR A 346 24.89 13.43 7.76
CA THR A 346 24.15 12.48 6.91
C THR A 346 24.82 11.10 6.89
N ALA A 347 26.16 11.05 6.77
CA ALA A 347 26.91 9.81 6.81
C ALA A 347 26.78 9.10 8.17
N SER A 348 26.83 9.88 9.27
CA SER A 348 26.68 9.32 10.62
C SER A 348 25.31 8.67 10.87
N LEU A 349 24.23 9.23 10.27
CA LEU A 349 22.89 8.64 10.37
C LEU A 349 22.82 7.27 9.68
N ALA A 350 23.38 7.15 8.47
CA ALA A 350 23.43 5.87 7.74
C ALA A 350 24.25 4.82 8.50
N GLU A 351 25.40 5.20 9.05
CA GLU A 351 26.25 4.32 9.87
C GLU A 351 25.53 3.88 11.15
N ARG A 352 24.88 4.80 11.85
CA ARG A 352 24.09 4.51 13.07
C ARG A 352 22.98 3.50 12.78
N TYR A 353 22.25 3.66 11.66
CA TYR A 353 21.20 2.72 11.26
C TYR A 353 21.78 1.36 10.93
N ALA A 354 22.84 1.26 10.15
CA ALA A 354 23.50 0.01 9.79
C ALA A 354 24.03 -0.71 11.04
N THR A 355 24.75 0.01 11.91
CA THR A 355 25.29 -0.55 13.16
C THR A 355 24.18 -1.08 14.08
N TRP A 356 23.09 -0.32 14.23
CA TRP A 356 21.93 -0.73 15.03
C TRP A 356 21.26 -2.00 14.47
N ARG A 357 21.04 -2.05 13.15
CA ARG A 357 20.43 -3.20 12.47
C ARG A 357 21.29 -4.45 12.63
N ASP A 358 22.59 -4.34 12.35
CA ASP A 358 23.51 -5.47 12.42
C ASP A 358 23.68 -5.96 13.85
N ALA A 359 23.71 -5.06 14.83
CA ALA A 359 23.71 -5.41 16.25
C ALA A 359 22.42 -6.13 16.67
N TRP A 360 21.24 -5.70 16.17
CA TRP A 360 19.99 -6.38 16.46
C TRP A 360 19.95 -7.79 15.86
N ILE A 361 20.46 -7.97 14.64
CA ILE A 361 20.58 -9.29 14.00
C ILE A 361 21.52 -10.19 14.82
N ALA A 362 22.67 -9.67 15.20
CA ALA A 362 23.67 -10.44 15.97
C ALA A 362 23.23 -10.78 17.39
N ALA A 363 22.25 -10.04 17.93
CA ALA A 363 21.71 -10.28 19.28
C ALA A 363 20.60 -11.37 19.31
N ALA A 364 20.42 -12.13 18.23
CA ALA A 364 19.47 -13.24 18.20
C ALA A 364 19.80 -14.26 19.32
N PRO A 365 18.81 -14.67 20.14
CA PRO A 365 19.02 -15.71 21.13
C PRO A 365 19.44 -17.05 20.49
N ASP A 366 20.39 -17.73 21.09
CA ASP A 366 20.76 -19.10 20.73
C ASP A 366 20.10 -20.09 21.72
N ASP A 367 18.79 -20.22 21.61
CA ASP A 367 17.92 -21.02 22.49
C ASP A 367 17.31 -22.24 21.78
N GLY A 368 17.76 -22.51 20.54
CA GLY A 368 17.28 -23.61 19.72
C GLY A 368 15.95 -23.33 19.00
N GLN A 369 15.42 -22.10 19.09
CA GLN A 369 14.24 -21.66 18.35
C GLN A 369 14.64 -20.84 17.12
N VAL A 370 13.80 -20.85 16.07
CA VAL A 370 14.02 -19.99 14.90
C VAL A 370 13.70 -18.55 15.31
N GLN A 371 14.67 -17.68 15.19
CA GLN A 371 14.52 -16.27 15.54
C GLN A 371 14.16 -15.41 14.30
N PRO A 372 13.29 -14.39 14.43
CA PRO A 372 12.97 -13.48 13.32
C PRO A 372 14.21 -12.80 12.72
N GLN A 373 15.28 -12.64 13.49
CA GLN A 373 16.56 -12.09 13.03
C GLN A 373 17.19 -12.91 11.91
N GLU A 374 17.11 -14.25 11.98
CA GLU A 374 17.58 -15.16 10.92
C GLU A 374 16.79 -14.94 9.62
N VAL A 375 15.47 -14.79 9.75
CA VAL A 375 14.60 -14.51 8.60
C VAL A 375 14.97 -13.17 7.97
N VAL A 376 15.11 -12.11 8.77
CA VAL A 376 15.48 -10.77 8.28
C VAL A 376 16.85 -10.77 7.62
N ALA A 377 17.85 -11.44 8.20
CA ALA A 377 19.18 -11.55 7.60
C ALA A 377 19.12 -12.14 6.19
N THR A 378 18.33 -13.20 5.99
CA THR A 378 18.12 -13.80 4.66
C THR A 378 17.34 -12.88 3.70
N LEU A 379 16.34 -12.14 4.21
CA LEU A 379 15.57 -11.21 3.39
C LEU A 379 16.42 -10.01 2.92
N LEU A 380 17.38 -9.57 3.72
CA LEU A 380 18.32 -8.50 3.36
C LEU A 380 19.26 -8.87 2.19
N GLU A 381 19.45 -10.17 1.93
CA GLU A 381 20.26 -10.68 0.81
C GLU A 381 19.49 -10.73 -0.51
N GLN A 382 18.18 -10.44 -0.48
CA GLN A 382 17.36 -10.50 -1.69
C GLN A 382 17.66 -9.34 -2.63
N PRO A 383 17.49 -9.54 -3.95
CA PRO A 383 17.67 -8.47 -4.93
C PRO A 383 16.80 -7.25 -4.61
N PRO A 384 17.31 -6.01 -4.76
CA PRO A 384 16.59 -4.79 -4.39
C PRO A 384 15.32 -4.54 -5.22
N GLU A 385 15.17 -5.20 -6.38
CA GLU A 385 13.94 -5.19 -7.18
C GLU A 385 12.84 -6.11 -6.65
N THR A 386 13.08 -6.87 -5.59
CA THR A 386 12.08 -7.74 -4.95
C THR A 386 10.92 -6.91 -4.40
N ILE A 387 9.70 -7.38 -4.64
CA ILE A 387 8.50 -6.79 -4.05
C ILE A 387 8.16 -7.53 -2.78
N PHE A 388 8.03 -6.78 -1.69
CA PHE A 388 7.60 -7.30 -0.39
C PHE A 388 6.16 -6.93 -0.12
N THR A 389 5.37 -7.91 0.31
CA THR A 389 4.01 -7.66 0.82
C THR A 389 3.93 -8.07 2.28
N HIS A 390 3.14 -7.34 3.06
CA HIS A 390 3.14 -7.51 4.51
C HIS A 390 1.72 -7.61 5.03
N GLY A 391 1.54 -8.53 5.97
CA GLY A 391 0.36 -8.59 6.81
C GLY A 391 0.41 -7.59 7.96
N ALA A 392 -0.69 -7.46 8.68
CA ALA A 392 -0.79 -6.61 9.87
C ALA A 392 -0.35 -7.39 11.12
N GLY A 393 0.81 -7.07 11.66
CA GLY A 393 1.36 -7.70 12.86
C GLY A 393 2.86 -7.51 13.02
N ASP A 394 3.44 -8.17 14.03
CA ASP A 394 4.88 -8.08 14.35
C ASP A 394 5.76 -8.48 13.15
N HIS A 395 5.33 -9.43 12.32
CA HIS A 395 6.02 -9.88 11.11
C HIS A 395 6.22 -8.77 10.07
N GLY A 396 5.30 -7.82 9.97
CA GLY A 396 5.43 -6.66 9.09
C GLY A 396 6.61 -5.77 9.49
N PHE A 397 6.84 -5.57 10.79
CA PHE A 397 7.97 -4.77 11.27
C PHE A 397 9.32 -5.40 10.94
N TYR A 398 9.42 -6.72 10.92
CA TYR A 398 10.65 -7.40 10.49
C TYR A 398 10.91 -7.17 9.00
N GLY A 399 9.89 -7.34 8.15
CA GLY A 399 10.01 -7.15 6.70
C GLY A 399 10.33 -5.71 6.29
N PHE A 400 9.90 -4.70 7.06
CA PHE A 400 10.21 -3.30 6.77
C PHE A 400 11.69 -2.93 6.89
N MET A 401 12.54 -3.78 7.48
CA MET A 401 14.00 -3.56 7.50
C MET A 401 14.65 -3.71 6.13
N VAL A 402 14.01 -4.43 5.21
CA VAL A 402 14.58 -4.73 3.89
C VAL A 402 14.46 -3.51 2.98
N PRO A 403 15.58 -2.99 2.42
CA PRO A 403 15.53 -1.91 1.47
C PRO A 403 15.00 -2.39 0.12
N VAL A 404 14.30 -1.52 -0.61
CA VAL A 404 13.78 -1.78 -1.95
C VAL A 404 14.04 -0.59 -2.85
N ASP A 405 14.22 -0.83 -4.15
CA ASP A 405 14.46 0.25 -5.11
C ASP A 405 13.23 0.61 -5.96
N PRO A 406 12.35 -0.33 -6.37
CA PRO A 406 11.20 0.04 -7.17
C PRO A 406 10.12 0.78 -6.35
N PRO A 407 9.51 1.85 -6.91
CA PRO A 407 8.38 2.51 -6.27
C PRO A 407 7.23 1.55 -5.97
N GLY A 408 6.75 1.58 -4.73
CA GLY A 408 5.66 0.73 -4.28
C GLY A 408 6.05 -0.71 -3.97
N ALA A 409 7.33 -1.06 -3.94
CA ALA A 409 7.79 -2.43 -3.69
C ALA A 409 7.59 -2.93 -2.25
N HIS A 410 7.16 -2.08 -1.32
CA HIS A 410 6.59 -2.50 -0.04
C HIS A 410 5.08 -2.25 -0.02
N LEU A 411 4.30 -3.32 0.02
CA LEU A 411 2.84 -3.27 -0.01
C LEU A 411 2.26 -3.75 1.33
N VAL A 412 1.46 -2.90 1.94
CA VAL A 412 0.81 -3.16 3.24
C VAL A 412 -0.42 -2.30 3.40
N SER A 413 -1.41 -2.74 4.17
CA SER A 413 -2.51 -1.89 4.64
C SER A 413 -2.00 -0.99 5.76
N THR A 414 -1.56 0.23 5.41
CA THR A 414 -0.85 1.12 6.35
C THR A 414 -1.79 1.79 7.34
N ARG A 415 -2.77 2.51 6.82
CA ARG A 415 -3.63 3.36 7.66
C ARG A 415 -4.67 2.60 8.44
N LEU A 416 -5.25 1.59 7.82
CA LEU A 416 -6.24 0.76 8.49
C LEU A 416 -5.59 -0.34 9.34
N GLY A 417 -4.39 -0.80 8.95
CA GLY A 417 -3.72 -1.92 9.61
C GLY A 417 -4.54 -3.20 9.54
N ALA A 418 -5.19 -3.44 8.40
CA ALA A 418 -6.09 -4.55 8.21
C ALA A 418 -5.34 -5.87 8.08
N MET A 419 -5.71 -6.86 8.88
CA MET A 419 -5.36 -8.26 8.63
C MET A 419 -6.12 -8.79 7.41
N GLY A 420 -5.60 -9.86 6.80
CA GLY A 420 -6.23 -10.48 5.64
C GLY A 420 -6.04 -9.72 4.33
N CYS A 421 -5.01 -8.88 4.19
CA CYS A 421 -4.69 -8.20 2.93
C CYS A 421 -3.44 -8.77 2.23
N ALA A 422 -2.50 -9.36 2.97
CA ALA A 422 -1.18 -9.70 2.49
C ALA A 422 -1.19 -10.68 1.29
N LEU A 423 -2.03 -11.72 1.33
CA LEU A 423 -2.16 -12.69 0.25
C LEU A 423 -2.67 -12.04 -1.03
N GLY A 424 -3.70 -11.18 -0.94
CA GLY A 424 -4.22 -10.44 -2.08
C GLY A 424 -3.20 -9.46 -2.65
N LEU A 425 -2.45 -8.75 -1.78
CA LEU A 425 -1.35 -7.87 -2.20
C LEU A 425 -0.27 -8.66 -2.95
N ALA A 426 0.10 -9.87 -2.49
CA ALA A 426 1.06 -10.73 -3.17
C ALA A 426 0.60 -11.13 -4.57
N MET A 427 -0.66 -11.57 -4.68
CA MET A 427 -1.25 -11.93 -5.98
C MET A 427 -1.28 -10.74 -6.93
N GLY A 428 -1.70 -9.57 -6.47
CA GLY A 428 -1.73 -8.35 -7.28
C GLY A 428 -0.34 -7.90 -7.71
N ALA A 429 0.66 -7.98 -6.82
CA ALA A 429 2.05 -7.69 -7.12
C ALA A 429 2.59 -8.62 -8.22
N LYS A 430 2.34 -9.92 -8.08
CA LYS A 430 2.79 -10.90 -9.08
C LYS A 430 2.04 -10.78 -10.41
N TRP A 431 0.79 -10.35 -10.37
CA TRP A 431 0.02 -10.07 -11.58
C TRP A 431 0.59 -8.87 -12.35
N GLU A 432 0.87 -7.76 -11.66
CA GLU A 432 1.39 -6.53 -12.29
C GLU A 432 2.87 -6.66 -12.67
N ARG A 433 3.67 -7.40 -11.88
CA ARG A 433 5.12 -7.58 -12.06
C ARG A 433 5.50 -9.05 -12.15
N PRO A 434 5.13 -9.75 -13.24
CA PRO A 434 5.29 -11.21 -13.33
C PRO A 434 6.74 -11.70 -13.27
N ASN A 435 7.71 -10.86 -13.64
CA ASN A 435 9.12 -11.22 -13.68
C ASN A 435 9.89 -10.86 -12.40
N GLN A 436 9.31 -10.05 -11.51
CA GLN A 436 9.96 -9.69 -10.25
C GLN A 436 9.67 -10.75 -9.17
N PRO A 437 10.64 -11.06 -8.30
CA PRO A 437 10.36 -11.85 -7.10
C PRO A 437 9.33 -11.14 -6.23
N VAL A 438 8.39 -11.90 -5.66
CA VAL A 438 7.41 -11.41 -4.68
C VAL A 438 7.52 -12.27 -3.44
N ILE A 439 7.83 -11.64 -2.32
CA ILE A 439 7.98 -12.27 -1.00
C ILE A 439 6.96 -11.64 -0.06
N THR A 440 6.22 -12.48 0.63
CA THR A 440 5.17 -12.05 1.57
C THR A 440 5.57 -12.38 2.99
N CYS A 441 5.75 -11.38 3.83
CA CYS A 441 5.87 -11.56 5.27
C CYS A 441 4.46 -11.54 5.89
N ILE A 442 3.95 -12.70 6.28
CA ILE A 442 2.58 -12.87 6.77
C ILE A 442 2.58 -13.62 8.11
N GLY A 443 1.72 -13.23 9.04
CA GLY A 443 1.51 -13.97 10.27
C GLY A 443 0.56 -15.15 10.06
N ASP A 444 0.68 -16.16 10.93
CA ASP A 444 -0.20 -17.31 10.96
C ASP A 444 -1.69 -16.91 11.06
N GLY A 445 -2.04 -15.99 11.96
CA GLY A 445 -3.39 -15.48 12.11
C GLY A 445 -3.90 -14.67 10.90
N ASP A 446 -3.01 -13.98 10.19
CA ASP A 446 -3.34 -13.22 8.98
C ASP A 446 -3.64 -14.17 7.80
N LEU A 447 -2.78 -15.18 7.57
CA LEU A 447 -2.98 -16.18 6.52
C LEU A 447 -4.28 -16.98 6.73
N MET A 448 -4.58 -17.33 7.99
CA MET A 448 -5.81 -18.07 8.32
C MET A 448 -7.10 -17.35 7.89
N LEU A 449 -7.11 -16.04 7.80
CA LEU A 449 -8.28 -15.28 7.33
C LEU A 449 -8.56 -15.46 5.83
N GLN A 450 -7.58 -15.89 5.04
CA GLN A 450 -7.66 -15.91 3.57
C GLN A 450 -7.25 -17.25 2.94
N LEU A 451 -7.24 -18.31 3.69
CA LEU A 451 -6.81 -19.64 3.22
C LEU A 451 -7.49 -20.09 1.93
N GLY A 452 -8.78 -19.76 1.74
CA GLY A 452 -9.53 -20.12 0.53
C GLY A 452 -8.92 -19.57 -0.76
N ASP A 453 -8.26 -18.42 -0.69
CA ASP A 453 -7.65 -17.76 -1.86
C ASP A 453 -6.24 -18.27 -2.20
N LEU A 454 -5.69 -19.22 -1.45
CA LEU A 454 -4.56 -20.04 -1.94
C LEU A 454 -4.95 -20.75 -3.24
N GLU A 455 -6.21 -21.26 -3.34
CA GLU A 455 -6.74 -21.80 -4.59
C GLU A 455 -6.70 -20.78 -5.73
N THR A 456 -7.09 -19.52 -5.46
CA THR A 456 -7.03 -18.45 -6.44
C THR A 456 -5.59 -18.23 -6.93
N MET A 457 -4.63 -18.17 -6.03
CA MET A 457 -3.22 -17.99 -6.34
C MET A 457 -2.66 -19.14 -7.19
N ALA A 458 -3.02 -20.40 -6.86
CA ALA A 458 -2.63 -21.58 -7.62
C ALA A 458 -3.26 -21.59 -9.03
N ARG A 459 -4.58 -21.42 -9.11
CA ARG A 459 -5.33 -21.39 -10.37
C ARG A 459 -4.84 -20.31 -11.34
N GLU A 460 -4.53 -19.13 -10.81
CA GLU A 460 -4.03 -18.00 -11.61
C GLU A 460 -2.52 -18.10 -11.90
N ARG A 461 -1.83 -19.09 -11.33
CA ARG A 461 -0.38 -19.32 -11.49
C ARG A 461 0.43 -18.07 -11.15
N LEU A 462 0.25 -17.59 -9.92
CA LEU A 462 0.93 -16.38 -9.41
C LEU A 462 2.05 -16.78 -8.44
N PRO A 463 3.27 -17.07 -8.91
CA PRO A 463 4.36 -17.63 -8.09
C PRO A 463 4.97 -16.58 -7.16
N ALA A 464 4.39 -16.41 -5.97
CA ALA A 464 4.98 -15.67 -4.86
C ALA A 464 5.39 -16.62 -3.73
N VAL A 465 6.34 -16.22 -2.90
CA VAL A 465 6.78 -16.97 -1.71
C VAL A 465 6.13 -16.36 -0.48
N LEU A 466 5.31 -17.14 0.23
CA LEU A 466 4.65 -16.74 1.47
C LEU A 466 5.50 -17.22 2.65
N VAL A 467 6.17 -16.30 3.34
CA VAL A 467 6.91 -16.56 4.58
C VAL A 467 5.97 -16.36 5.76
N VAL A 468 5.49 -17.45 6.34
CA VAL A 468 4.54 -17.45 7.44
C VAL A 468 5.30 -17.44 8.77
N PHE A 469 5.24 -16.32 9.48
CA PHE A 469 5.75 -16.21 10.84
C PHE A 469 4.74 -16.87 11.78
N ASN A 470 4.93 -18.16 12.02
CA ASN A 470 4.01 -19.00 12.80
C ASN A 470 4.47 -19.06 14.26
N ASN A 471 3.81 -18.25 15.08
CA ASN A 471 4.05 -18.22 16.52
C ASN A 471 2.85 -18.73 17.35
N PHE A 472 1.83 -19.29 16.70
CA PHE A 472 0.60 -19.83 17.28
C PHE A 472 -0.21 -18.83 18.09
N ARG A 473 -0.08 -17.52 17.80
CA ARG A 473 -0.77 -16.47 18.56
C ARG A 473 -0.89 -15.16 17.79
N LEU A 474 -1.82 -14.30 18.22
CA LEU A 474 -1.80 -12.89 17.87
C LEU A 474 -0.78 -12.16 18.75
N GLY A 475 0.52 -12.24 18.40
CA GLY A 475 1.64 -11.90 19.27
C GLY A 475 1.57 -10.48 19.87
N SER A 476 1.35 -9.46 19.03
CA SER A 476 1.23 -8.07 19.49
C SER A 476 0.00 -7.83 20.38
N GLN A 477 -1.10 -8.55 20.15
CA GLN A 477 -2.32 -8.42 20.96
C GLN A 477 -2.18 -9.17 22.29
N ARG A 478 -1.51 -10.33 22.30
CA ARG A 478 -1.26 -11.11 23.52
C ARG A 478 -0.58 -10.26 24.59
N LYS A 479 0.47 -9.53 24.22
CA LYS A 479 1.18 -8.61 25.12
C LYS A 479 0.29 -7.52 25.69
N ARG A 480 -0.64 -6.99 24.88
CA ARG A 480 -1.61 -5.97 25.32
C ARG A 480 -2.60 -6.54 26.32
N VAL A 481 -3.12 -7.76 26.07
CA VAL A 481 -4.05 -8.42 26.99
C VAL A 481 -3.36 -8.73 28.31
N GLU A 482 -2.12 -9.27 28.28
CA GLU A 482 -1.32 -9.57 29.48
C GLU A 482 -1.14 -8.34 30.40
N ALA A 483 -0.98 -7.16 29.81
CA ALA A 483 -0.85 -5.92 30.58
C ALA A 483 -2.10 -5.57 31.42
N TYR A 484 -3.26 -6.14 31.07
CA TYR A 484 -4.53 -5.92 31.78
C TYR A 484 -4.96 -7.10 32.66
N GLY A 485 -4.35 -8.29 32.51
CA GLY A 485 -4.70 -9.48 33.30
C GLY A 485 -4.60 -10.81 32.54
N PRO A 486 -5.46 -11.79 32.87
CA PRO A 486 -5.44 -13.10 32.24
C PRO A 486 -5.66 -13.05 30.73
N VAL A 487 -4.87 -13.85 30.00
CA VAL A 487 -4.90 -13.90 28.53
C VAL A 487 -6.08 -14.74 28.04
N ILE A 488 -6.81 -14.22 27.02
CA ILE A 488 -7.91 -14.91 26.36
C ILE A 488 -7.97 -14.53 24.88
N GLY A 489 -8.31 -15.51 24.00
CA GLY A 489 -8.67 -15.30 22.60
C GLY A 489 -7.53 -14.90 21.67
N VAL A 490 -6.29 -15.05 22.09
CA VAL A 490 -5.11 -14.65 21.31
C VAL A 490 -4.11 -15.79 21.04
N ASP A 491 -4.24 -16.92 21.72
CA ASP A 491 -3.46 -18.13 21.44
C ASP A 491 -4.29 -19.06 20.55
N HIS A 492 -3.70 -19.62 19.51
CA HIS A 492 -4.37 -20.38 18.47
C HIS A 492 -3.74 -21.75 18.24
N GLY A 493 -4.55 -22.72 17.73
CA GLY A 493 -4.05 -23.92 17.08
C GLY A 493 -3.96 -23.65 15.57
N ASN A 494 -2.81 -23.96 14.97
CA ASN A 494 -2.61 -23.83 13.53
C ASN A 494 -2.45 -25.20 12.86
N PRO A 495 -2.86 -25.36 11.59
CA PRO A 495 -2.44 -26.49 10.78
C PRO A 495 -0.94 -26.41 10.51
N ASP A 496 -0.36 -27.48 10.01
CA ASP A 496 0.94 -27.46 9.34
C ASP A 496 0.73 -26.76 7.98
N PHE A 497 1.15 -25.48 7.89
CA PHE A 497 0.91 -24.68 6.68
C PHE A 497 1.68 -25.19 5.48
N ALA A 498 2.81 -25.88 5.67
CA ALA A 498 3.54 -26.50 4.58
C ALA A 498 2.69 -27.62 3.92
N LYS A 499 2.16 -28.54 4.73
CA LYS A 499 1.27 -29.61 4.22
C LYS A 499 -0.05 -29.07 3.68
N LEU A 500 -0.58 -28.00 4.30
CA LEU A 500 -1.79 -27.34 3.79
C LEU A 500 -1.56 -26.75 2.40
N ALA A 501 -0.41 -26.13 2.19
CA ALA A 501 -0.02 -25.53 0.91
C ALA A 501 0.06 -26.59 -0.22
N GLU A 502 0.59 -27.78 0.07
CA GLU A 502 0.66 -28.89 -0.88
C GLU A 502 -0.73 -29.34 -1.39
N LEU A 503 -1.79 -29.17 -0.60
CA LEU A 503 -3.17 -29.47 -1.01
C LEU A 503 -3.71 -28.47 -2.06
N PHE A 504 -3.05 -27.33 -2.23
CA PHE A 504 -3.34 -26.31 -3.23
C PHE A 504 -2.29 -26.27 -4.36
N ASP A 505 -1.50 -27.33 -4.53
CA ASP A 505 -0.42 -27.40 -5.51
C ASP A 505 0.70 -26.36 -5.32
N PHE A 506 0.94 -25.93 -4.08
CA PHE A 506 2.09 -25.10 -3.72
C PHE A 506 3.29 -25.95 -3.31
N ARG A 507 4.48 -25.41 -3.38
CA ARG A 507 5.62 -25.93 -2.63
C ARG A 507 5.45 -25.61 -1.15
N GLY A 508 5.43 -26.63 -0.31
CA GLY A 508 5.32 -26.52 1.14
C GLY A 508 6.66 -26.77 1.82
N TYR A 509 7.10 -25.81 2.63
CA TYR A 509 8.33 -25.93 3.42
C TYR A 509 8.03 -25.64 4.89
N ARG A 510 8.66 -26.39 5.79
CA ARG A 510 8.59 -26.14 7.23
C ARG A 510 9.98 -25.88 7.78
N VAL A 511 10.13 -24.76 8.44
CA VAL A 511 11.36 -24.33 9.12
C VAL A 511 11.09 -24.29 10.62
N ASP A 512 11.58 -25.29 11.36
CA ASP A 512 11.42 -25.46 12.81
C ASP A 512 12.75 -25.58 13.53
N ARG A 513 13.87 -25.36 12.82
CA ARG A 513 15.23 -25.41 13.37
C ARG A 513 16.03 -24.19 12.88
N PRO A 514 16.79 -23.54 13.78
CA PRO A 514 17.69 -22.46 13.39
C PRO A 514 18.69 -22.86 12.30
N GLY A 515 19.09 -21.91 11.48
CA GLY A 515 20.10 -22.06 10.43
C GLY A 515 19.61 -22.72 9.13
N THR A 516 18.30 -23.04 9.02
CA THR A 516 17.77 -23.72 7.83
C THR A 516 16.96 -22.82 6.90
N PHE A 517 16.56 -21.63 7.32
CA PHE A 517 15.68 -20.75 6.56
C PHE A 517 16.30 -20.28 5.23
N ALA A 518 17.58 -19.92 5.21
CA ALA A 518 18.25 -19.39 4.00
C ALA A 518 18.28 -20.42 2.85
N GLU A 519 18.55 -21.69 3.14
CA GLU A 519 18.53 -22.75 2.13
C GLU A 519 17.12 -22.98 1.59
N VAL A 520 16.12 -23.05 2.47
CA VAL A 520 14.71 -23.21 2.12
C VAL A 520 14.22 -22.04 1.27
N MET A 521 14.57 -20.82 1.63
CA MET A 521 14.19 -19.61 0.87
C MET A 521 14.78 -19.62 -0.54
N LYS A 522 16.04 -20.02 -0.66
CA LYS A 522 16.71 -20.17 -1.97
C LYS A 522 16.02 -21.21 -2.84
N ASP A 523 15.64 -22.36 -2.30
CA ASP A 523 14.93 -23.42 -3.02
C ASP A 523 13.53 -22.95 -3.45
N ALA A 524 12.78 -22.32 -2.55
CA ALA A 524 11.46 -21.79 -2.81
C ALA A 524 11.47 -20.78 -3.99
N LEU A 525 12.41 -19.83 -3.99
CA LEU A 525 12.55 -18.85 -5.06
C LEU A 525 13.00 -19.51 -6.39
N ALA A 526 13.91 -20.47 -6.33
CA ALA A 526 14.43 -21.16 -7.50
C ALA A 526 13.37 -22.06 -8.19
N SER A 527 12.37 -22.50 -7.44
CA SER A 527 11.29 -23.36 -7.96
C SER A 527 10.46 -22.67 -9.06
N GLY A 528 10.30 -21.35 -8.98
CA GLY A 528 9.41 -20.59 -9.86
C GLY A 528 7.92 -20.94 -9.68
N GLU A 529 7.58 -21.66 -8.60
CA GLU A 529 6.22 -22.07 -8.24
C GLU A 529 5.73 -21.28 -7.03
N PRO A 530 4.41 -21.17 -6.78
CA PRO A 530 3.91 -20.63 -5.53
C PRO A 530 4.43 -21.45 -4.35
N ALA A 531 4.90 -20.81 -3.30
CA ALA A 531 5.50 -21.48 -2.15
C ALA A 531 5.01 -20.92 -0.83
N VAL A 532 4.87 -21.81 0.16
CA VAL A 532 4.63 -21.44 1.57
C VAL A 532 5.78 -21.97 2.41
N ILE A 533 6.44 -21.09 3.13
CA ILE A 533 7.45 -21.41 4.12
C ILE A 533 6.82 -21.18 5.50
N ASP A 534 6.44 -22.27 6.17
CA ASP A 534 5.92 -22.25 7.55
C ASP A 534 7.09 -22.17 8.53
N VAL A 535 7.39 -20.95 8.97
CA VAL A 535 8.51 -20.67 9.89
C VAL A 535 7.99 -20.66 11.31
N ILE A 536 8.36 -21.67 12.10
CA ILE A 536 8.01 -21.78 13.51
C ILE A 536 8.93 -20.87 14.33
N VAL A 537 8.52 -19.62 14.46
CA VAL A 537 9.33 -18.61 15.14
C VAL A 537 9.12 -18.64 16.65
N ASP A 538 10.13 -18.18 17.39
CA ASP A 538 10.01 -17.95 18.83
C ASP A 538 8.76 -17.10 19.12
N PRO A 539 7.80 -17.64 19.88
CA PRO A 539 6.56 -16.94 20.20
C PRO A 539 6.75 -15.69 21.06
N ASP A 540 7.87 -15.59 21.78
CA ASP A 540 8.19 -14.46 22.64
C ASP A 540 9.11 -13.42 21.97
N ALA A 541 9.59 -13.71 20.74
CA ALA A 541 10.34 -12.77 19.92
C ALA A 541 9.57 -11.46 19.74
N ARG A 542 10.31 -10.36 19.70
CA ARG A 542 9.73 -9.02 19.58
C ARG A 542 10.41 -8.25 18.46
N PRO A 543 9.65 -7.50 17.66
CA PRO A 543 10.26 -6.57 16.74
C PRO A 543 11.10 -5.56 17.53
N PRO A 544 12.16 -5.01 16.92
CA PRO A 544 12.94 -3.97 17.55
C PRO A 544 12.02 -2.81 17.96
N ARG A 545 12.29 -2.25 19.13
CA ARG A 545 11.44 -1.19 19.68
C ARG A 545 11.39 -0.02 18.73
N ILE A 546 10.18 0.24 18.29
CA ILE A 546 9.80 1.48 17.65
C ILE A 546 9.80 2.55 18.73
N ALA A 547 10.18 3.76 18.40
CA ALA A 547 10.01 4.91 19.28
C ALA A 547 8.51 5.07 19.60
N MET A 548 8.03 4.37 20.62
CA MET A 548 6.72 4.63 21.20
C MET A 548 6.81 5.92 22.01
N SER A 549 5.73 6.70 22.04
CA SER A 549 5.67 7.99 22.70
C SER A 549 6.39 7.98 24.07
N ARG A 550 7.03 9.08 24.42
CA ARG A 550 7.75 9.23 25.72
C ARG A 550 6.87 8.95 26.95
N GLU A 551 5.54 8.93 26.78
CA GLU A 551 4.57 8.57 27.82
C GLU A 551 4.42 7.06 28.05
N ALA A 552 4.98 6.23 27.17
CA ALA A 552 4.93 4.75 27.26
C ALA A 552 6.26 4.14 27.74
N ARG A 553 7.22 4.97 28.18
CA ARG A 553 8.51 4.53 28.77
C ARG A 553 8.41 4.34 30.26
#